data_6ff7b41aa9697bd32d530c23e5759a82
#
_entry.id   6ff7b41aa9697bd32d530c23e5759a82
#
_cell.length_a   1.000
_cell.length_b   1.000
_cell.length_c   1.000
_cell.angle_alpha   90.00
_cell.angle_beta   90.00
_cell.angle_gamma   90.00
#
_symmetry.space_group_name_H-M   'P 1'
#
loop_
_entity.id
_entity.type
_entity.pdbx_description
1 polymer ?
#
loop_
_entity_poly.entity_id
_entity_poly.type
_entity_poly.pdbx_seq_one_letter_code
_entity_poly.pdbx_strand_id
1 'polypeptide(L)'
;MKDYSIDYEYCSLSDETQINYSFKIFSLAEVSVVCVGGSHGTHVAGCAAAYHPDCADKNGPAPGAQIVSIKISDSRIGTSTTAKAGIRALRACIQSGVSLGKFSKPLS
;
A
#
# COMPACT_ATOMS: atom_id res chain seq x y z
N MET A 1 -13.70 -1.16 -17.28
CA MET A 1 -12.45 -1.31 -16.52
C MET A 1 -11.76 0.04 -16.53
N LYS A 2 -11.46 0.58 -15.36
CA LYS A 2 -10.88 1.91 -15.19
C LYS A 2 -9.46 1.81 -14.65
N ASP A 3 -8.60 2.77 -14.96
CA ASP A 3 -7.23 2.83 -14.48
C ASP A 3 -7.19 3.52 -13.12
N TYR A 4 -6.71 2.83 -12.08
CA TYR A 4 -6.64 3.38 -10.73
C TYR A 4 -5.81 4.68 -10.63
N SER A 5 -4.81 4.86 -11.47
CA SER A 5 -4.00 6.08 -11.47
C SER A 5 -4.74 7.33 -11.97
N ILE A 6 -5.90 7.14 -12.58
CA ILE A 6 -6.74 8.21 -13.12
C ILE A 6 -8.02 8.35 -12.28
N ASP A 7 -8.70 7.23 -12.04
CA ASP A 7 -10.06 7.22 -11.49
C ASP A 7 -10.07 6.97 -9.96
N TYR A 8 -8.97 6.46 -9.39
CA TYR A 8 -8.83 6.07 -7.97
C TYR A 8 -9.88 5.04 -7.50
N GLU A 9 -10.49 4.32 -8.45
CA GLU A 9 -11.49 3.30 -8.15
C GLU A 9 -10.84 1.95 -7.87
N TYR A 10 -11.37 1.25 -6.90
CA TYR A 10 -11.02 -0.13 -6.58
C TYR A 10 -12.28 -0.95 -6.36
N CYS A 11 -12.15 -2.26 -6.43
CA CYS A 11 -13.22 -3.22 -6.17
C CYS A 11 -12.81 -4.18 -5.06
N SER A 12 -13.78 -4.74 -4.37
CA SER A 12 -13.58 -5.87 -3.47
C SER A 12 -13.85 -7.18 -4.22
N LEU A 13 -13.03 -8.20 -3.96
CA LEU A 13 -13.18 -9.51 -4.60
C LEU A 13 -14.42 -10.23 -4.07
N SER A 14 -14.67 -10.12 -2.76
CA SER A 14 -15.89 -10.57 -2.11
C SER A 14 -16.08 -9.85 -0.78
N ASP A 15 -17.30 -9.84 -0.27
CA ASP A 15 -17.62 -9.24 1.03
C ASP A 15 -16.95 -10.00 2.18
N GLU A 16 -16.69 -11.29 2.01
CA GLU A 16 -16.09 -12.15 3.03
C GLU A 16 -14.57 -11.99 3.12
N THR A 17 -13.89 -11.89 1.98
CA THR A 17 -12.42 -11.88 1.95
C THR A 17 -11.79 -10.52 2.13
N GLN A 18 -12.54 -9.43 1.92
CA GLN A 18 -12.07 -8.05 1.97
C GLN A 18 -10.79 -7.78 1.15
N ILE A 19 -10.54 -8.63 0.14
CA ILE A 19 -9.40 -8.45 -0.77
C ILE A 19 -9.77 -7.37 -1.78
N ASN A 20 -9.13 -6.22 -1.65
CA ASN A 20 -9.29 -5.13 -2.59
C ASN A 20 -8.35 -5.30 -3.78
N TYR A 21 -8.85 -4.99 -4.96
CA TYR A 21 -8.06 -4.98 -6.17
C TYR A 21 -8.36 -3.77 -7.04
N SER A 22 -7.40 -3.40 -7.87
CA SER A 22 -7.53 -2.32 -8.84
C SER A 22 -6.79 -2.69 -10.13
N PHE A 23 -7.00 -1.91 -11.16
CA PHE A 23 -6.35 -2.10 -12.45
C PHE A 23 -5.39 -0.95 -12.73
N LYS A 24 -4.23 -1.30 -13.30
CA LYS A 24 -3.30 -0.36 -13.92
C LYS A 24 -3.22 -0.68 -15.40
N ILE A 25 -3.62 0.27 -16.23
CA ILE A 25 -3.60 0.13 -17.69
C ILE A 25 -2.34 0.80 -18.23
N PHE A 26 -1.46 0.03 -18.85
CA PHE A 26 -0.23 0.55 -19.44
C PHE A 26 -0.39 0.85 -20.93
N SER A 27 -1.21 0.05 -21.62
CA SER A 27 -1.53 0.19 -23.03
C SER A 27 -2.84 -0.56 -23.36
N LEU A 28 -3.27 -0.51 -24.60
CA LEU A 28 -4.41 -1.31 -25.07
C LEU A 28 -4.21 -2.83 -24.95
N ALA A 29 -2.96 -3.28 -24.86
CA ALA A 29 -2.58 -4.69 -24.80
C ALA A 29 -2.03 -5.13 -23.44
N GLU A 30 -1.78 -4.20 -22.51
CA GLU A 30 -1.13 -4.51 -21.23
C GLU A 30 -1.88 -3.89 -20.07
N VAL A 31 -2.42 -4.77 -19.22
CA VAL A 31 -3.14 -4.41 -17.99
C VAL A 31 -2.56 -5.20 -16.82
N SER A 32 -2.29 -4.53 -15.72
CA SER A 32 -1.90 -5.17 -14.46
C SER A 32 -3.07 -5.14 -13.48
N VAL A 33 -3.31 -6.27 -12.83
CA VAL A 33 -4.19 -6.35 -11.67
C VAL A 33 -3.35 -6.18 -10.42
N VAL A 34 -3.66 -5.19 -9.62
CA VAL A 34 -3.00 -4.92 -8.35
C VAL A 34 -3.95 -5.28 -7.22
N CYS A 35 -3.54 -6.16 -6.34
CA CYS A 35 -4.36 -6.58 -5.20
C CYS A 35 -3.58 -6.47 -3.89
N VAL A 36 -4.32 -6.42 -2.79
CA VAL A 36 -3.75 -6.55 -1.45
C VAL A 36 -3.24 -7.98 -1.27
N GLY A 37 -1.98 -8.13 -0.89
CA GLY A 37 -1.31 -9.44 -0.86
C GLY A 37 -0.76 -9.85 0.50
N GLY A 38 -1.09 -9.15 1.58
CA GLY A 38 -0.60 -9.50 2.92
C GLY A 38 -0.86 -8.43 3.97
N SER A 39 -0.79 -8.83 5.24
CA SER A 39 -1.10 -7.99 6.40
C SER A 39 0.10 -7.17 6.92
N HIS A 40 1.32 -7.42 6.41
CA HIS A 40 2.54 -6.80 6.93
C HIS A 40 2.49 -5.27 6.88
N GLY A 41 2.06 -4.69 5.75
CA GLY A 41 1.95 -3.23 5.60
C GLY A 41 0.96 -2.61 6.59
N THR A 42 -0.17 -3.27 6.81
CA THR A 42 -1.18 -2.85 7.81
C THR A 42 -0.60 -2.90 9.22
N HIS A 43 0.13 -3.97 9.56
CA HIS A 43 0.79 -4.08 10.86
C HIS A 43 1.82 -2.96 11.08
N VAL A 44 2.66 -2.70 10.09
CA VAL A 44 3.66 -1.61 10.17
C VAL A 44 3.00 -0.24 10.31
N ALA A 45 1.93 0.02 9.58
CA ALA A 45 1.16 1.25 9.70
C ALA A 45 0.53 1.39 11.09
N GLY A 46 -0.01 0.31 11.64
CA GLY A 46 -0.53 0.26 13.00
C GLY A 46 0.54 0.56 14.05
N CYS A 47 1.71 -0.08 13.96
CA CYS A 47 2.83 0.21 14.86
C CYS A 47 3.28 1.68 14.81
N ALA A 48 3.14 2.36 13.67
CA ALA A 48 3.57 3.74 13.51
C ALA A 48 2.49 4.76 13.92
N ALA A 49 1.25 4.53 13.55
CA ALA A 49 0.22 5.57 13.55
C ALA A 49 -1.14 5.11 14.13
N ALA A 50 -1.18 4.00 14.85
CA ALA A 50 -2.40 3.57 15.51
C ALA A 50 -2.93 4.68 16.43
N TYR A 51 -4.23 4.90 16.38
CA TYR A 51 -4.92 5.87 17.21
C TYR A 51 -6.08 5.21 17.94
N HIS A 52 -5.99 5.17 19.25
CA HIS A 52 -7.00 4.61 20.15
C HIS A 52 -7.41 5.71 21.16
N PRO A 53 -8.52 6.42 20.92
CA PRO A 53 -8.93 7.55 21.76
C PRO A 53 -9.17 7.14 23.22
N ASP A 54 -9.65 5.92 23.44
CA ASP A 54 -9.99 5.40 24.77
C ASP A 54 -8.84 4.67 25.47
N CYS A 55 -7.69 4.50 24.81
CA CYS A 55 -6.55 3.75 25.36
C CYS A 55 -5.23 4.25 24.78
N ALA A 56 -4.68 5.30 25.37
CA ALA A 56 -3.47 5.95 24.88
C ALA A 56 -2.23 5.02 24.82
N ASP A 57 -2.16 4.03 25.70
CA ASP A 57 -1.06 3.05 25.73
C ASP A 57 -0.99 2.15 24.50
N LYS A 58 -2.08 2.10 23.72
CA LYS A 58 -2.14 1.37 22.45
C LYS A 58 -1.83 2.23 21.21
N ASN A 59 -1.59 3.51 21.42
CA ASN A 59 -1.26 4.41 20.31
C ASN A 59 0.14 4.10 19.75
N GLY A 60 0.29 4.32 18.45
CA GLY A 60 1.61 4.39 17.83
C GLY A 60 2.33 5.69 18.21
N PRO A 61 3.63 5.81 17.90
CA PRO A 61 4.39 7.04 18.18
C PRO A 61 3.90 8.28 17.42
N ALA A 62 3.15 8.11 16.35
CA ALA A 62 2.53 9.20 15.57
C ALA A 62 1.02 8.96 15.40
N PRO A 63 0.22 9.04 16.49
CA PRO A 63 -1.19 8.71 16.45
C PRO A 63 -1.95 9.62 15.48
N GLY A 64 -2.71 9.02 14.59
CA GLY A 64 -3.51 9.77 13.63
C GLY A 64 -2.73 10.39 12.46
N ALA A 65 -1.47 10.02 12.26
CA ALA A 65 -0.75 10.39 11.05
C ALA A 65 -1.44 9.82 9.81
N GLN A 66 -1.47 10.60 8.73
CA GLN A 66 -2.00 10.14 7.45
C GLN A 66 -1.04 9.15 6.80
N ILE A 67 -1.55 8.01 6.36
CA ILE A 67 -0.76 6.96 5.76
C ILE A 67 -0.92 6.97 4.24
N VAL A 68 0.20 7.05 3.52
CA VAL A 68 0.27 6.79 2.08
C VAL A 68 0.89 5.40 1.89
N SER A 69 0.07 4.44 1.50
CA SER A 69 0.52 3.06 1.28
C SER A 69 0.88 2.82 -0.18
N ILE A 70 2.09 2.36 -0.44
CA ILE A 70 2.58 2.08 -1.79
C ILE A 70 3.07 0.64 -1.86
N LYS A 71 2.36 -0.20 -2.62
CA LYS A 71 2.77 -1.59 -2.84
C LYS A 71 3.92 -1.65 -3.84
N ILE A 72 5.07 -2.15 -3.39
CA ILE A 72 6.29 -2.27 -4.19
C ILE A 72 6.72 -3.71 -4.46
N SER A 73 6.19 -4.68 -3.72
CA SER A 73 6.54 -6.09 -3.83
C SER A 73 5.45 -6.89 -4.53
N ASP A 74 5.87 -7.94 -5.23
CA ASP A 74 4.97 -8.94 -5.81
C ASP A 74 4.89 -10.14 -4.86
N SER A 75 3.73 -10.34 -4.25
CA SER A 75 3.49 -11.44 -3.30
C SER A 75 3.58 -12.84 -3.92
N ARG A 76 3.56 -12.95 -5.27
CA ARG A 76 3.72 -14.23 -5.98
C ARG A 76 5.17 -14.72 -5.97
N ILE A 77 6.11 -13.79 -5.92
CA ILE A 77 7.56 -14.07 -5.94
C ILE A 77 8.22 -13.79 -4.58
N GLY A 78 7.42 -13.81 -3.51
CA GLY A 78 7.88 -13.56 -2.16
C GLY A 78 8.02 -12.07 -1.84
N THR A 79 9.03 -11.72 -1.06
CA THR A 79 9.24 -10.34 -0.59
C THR A 79 10.16 -9.51 -1.49
N SER A 80 10.48 -10.02 -2.67
CA SER A 80 11.39 -9.35 -3.59
C SER A 80 10.73 -8.13 -4.22
N THR A 81 11.50 -7.06 -4.34
CA THR A 81 11.11 -5.86 -5.07
C THR A 81 12.18 -5.50 -6.09
N THR A 82 11.79 -4.89 -7.19
CA THR A 82 12.73 -4.41 -8.18
C THR A 82 13.18 -2.99 -7.85
N ALA A 83 14.43 -2.65 -8.21
CA ALA A 83 14.93 -1.28 -8.06
C ALA A 83 14.01 -0.26 -8.77
N LYS A 84 13.47 -0.64 -9.93
CA LYS A 84 12.52 0.19 -10.68
C LYS A 84 11.23 0.47 -9.89
N ALA A 85 10.69 -0.52 -9.18
CA ALA A 85 9.51 -0.33 -8.32
C ALA A 85 9.83 0.60 -7.15
N GLY A 86 10.98 0.43 -6.51
CA GLY A 86 11.44 1.30 -5.44
C GLY A 86 11.60 2.76 -5.87
N ILE A 87 12.24 3.01 -7.02
CA ILE A 87 12.41 4.37 -7.57
C ILE A 87 11.04 5.00 -7.87
N ARG A 88 10.11 4.26 -8.44
CA ARG A 88 8.74 4.75 -8.70
C ARG A 88 8.02 5.11 -7.41
N ALA A 89 8.16 4.29 -6.37
CA ALA A 89 7.57 4.55 -5.07
C ALA A 89 8.12 5.84 -4.44
N LEU A 90 9.45 6.02 -4.48
CA LEU A 90 10.08 7.26 -3.98
C LEU A 90 9.58 8.51 -4.71
N ARG A 91 9.46 8.44 -6.04
CA ARG A 91 8.88 9.54 -6.82
C ARG A 91 7.44 9.86 -6.41
N ALA A 92 6.62 8.83 -6.20
CA ALA A 92 5.24 9.00 -5.74
C ALA A 92 5.19 9.65 -4.35
N CYS A 93 6.05 9.25 -3.42
CA CYS A 93 6.17 9.89 -2.10
C CYS A 93 6.50 11.38 -2.21
N ILE A 94 7.48 11.75 -3.05
CA ILE A 94 7.86 13.16 -3.26
C ILE A 94 6.69 13.95 -3.84
N GLN A 95 6.03 13.40 -4.86
CA GLN A 95 4.88 14.06 -5.51
C GLN A 95 3.69 14.23 -4.56
N SER A 96 3.50 13.31 -3.62
CA SER A 96 2.43 13.36 -2.61
C SER A 96 2.78 14.20 -1.38
N GLY A 97 3.97 14.81 -1.32
CA GLY A 97 4.40 15.63 -0.19
C GLY A 97 4.58 14.84 1.11
N VAL A 98 4.96 13.57 1.02
CA VAL A 98 5.18 12.71 2.19
C VAL A 98 6.38 13.21 3.00
N SER A 99 6.16 13.49 4.28
CA SER A 99 7.21 14.02 5.18
C SER A 99 8.17 12.93 5.67
N LEU A 100 7.70 11.70 5.82
CA LEU A 100 8.49 10.56 6.31
C LEU A 100 8.16 9.30 5.53
N GLY A 101 9.17 8.66 4.95
CA GLY A 101 9.03 7.39 4.23
C GLY A 101 9.59 6.22 5.02
N LYS A 102 8.82 5.13 5.13
CA LYS A 102 9.24 3.85 5.71
C LYS A 102 9.17 2.76 4.66
N PHE A 103 10.32 2.19 4.33
CA PHE A 103 10.38 0.95 3.56
C PHE A 103 10.32 -0.24 4.52
N SER A 104 9.33 -1.09 4.33
CA SER A 104 9.17 -2.28 5.15
C SER A 104 9.17 -3.53 4.27
N LYS A 105 9.98 -4.51 4.66
CA LYS A 105 10.06 -5.82 4.02
C LYS A 105 9.54 -6.86 5.01
N PRO A 106 8.62 -7.76 4.61
CA PRO A 106 8.25 -8.89 5.45
C PRO A 106 9.49 -9.71 5.82
N LEU A 107 9.56 -10.14 7.06
CA LEU A 107 10.53 -11.15 7.48
C LEU A 107 10.14 -12.47 6.78
N SER A 108 11.05 -13.02 6.05
CA SER A 108 10.93 -14.33 5.39
C SER A 108 11.08 -15.44 6.41
#